data_629aa828eab442714839c4986a5843ae
#
_entry.id   629aa828eab442714839c4986a5843ae
#
_cell.length_a   1.000
_cell.length_b   1.000
_cell.length_c   1.000
_cell.angle_alpha   90.00
_cell.angle_beta   90.00
_cell.angle_gamma   90.00
#
_symmetry.space_group_name_H-M   'P 1'
#
loop_
_entity.id
_entity.type
_entity.pdbx_description
1 polymer ?
#
loop_
_entity_poly.entity_id
_entity_poly.type
_entity_poly.pdbx_seq_one_letter_code
_entity_poly.pdbx_strand_id
1 'polypeptide(L)'
;MNLVDVHAHYTYKNFQKDIDETISRMEKAGVKKVITNGLSPKDNKEVLKLASKYKIVDAALGIYPTEAGSLSDKELKEILKQIEDNKDKIVAIGEVGLDHHWTKDKKKKDRQ
;
A
#
# COMPACT_ATOMS: atom_id res chain seq x y z
N MET A 1 22.78 -12.52 -3.37
CA MET A 1 21.43 -13.13 -3.32
C MET A 1 20.44 -12.12 -3.90
N ASN A 2 19.42 -12.56 -4.62
CA ASN A 2 18.37 -11.69 -5.14
C ASN A 2 17.14 -11.85 -4.25
N LEU A 3 16.75 -10.78 -3.55
CA LEU A 3 15.61 -10.74 -2.63
C LEU A 3 14.48 -9.92 -3.25
N VAL A 4 13.25 -10.31 -2.98
CA VAL A 4 12.04 -9.55 -3.30
C VAL A 4 11.19 -9.48 -2.05
N ASP A 5 10.81 -8.26 -1.66
CA ASP A 5 9.82 -8.02 -0.60
C ASP A 5 8.48 -7.72 -1.25
N VAL A 6 7.50 -8.60 -1.06
CA VAL A 6 6.20 -8.48 -1.73
C VAL A 6 5.15 -7.74 -0.90
N HIS A 7 5.46 -7.35 0.34
CA HIS A 7 4.52 -6.63 1.20
C HIS A 7 5.24 -5.72 2.19
N ALA A 8 5.29 -4.44 1.90
CA ALA A 8 5.92 -3.44 2.74
C ALA A 8 5.09 -2.14 2.80
N HIS A 9 5.38 -1.30 3.80
CA HIS A 9 4.71 -0.01 4.03
C HIS A 9 5.76 1.10 4.23
N TYR A 10 6.52 1.41 3.18
CA TYR A 10 7.58 2.43 3.23
C TYR A 10 7.05 3.87 3.27
N THR A 11 5.74 4.06 3.20
CA THR A 11 5.07 5.35 3.42
C THR A 11 4.95 5.73 4.90
N TYR A 12 5.19 4.80 5.83
CA TYR A 12 5.12 5.09 7.25
C TYR A 12 6.10 6.17 7.69
N LYS A 13 5.68 6.99 8.65
CA LYS A 13 6.46 8.12 9.18
C LYS A 13 7.88 7.75 9.61
N ASN A 14 8.07 6.51 10.07
CA ASN A 14 9.36 5.99 10.51
C ASN A 14 10.40 6.02 9.37
N PHE A 15 9.97 5.86 8.12
CA PHE A 15 10.85 5.85 6.95
C PHE A 15 11.00 7.22 6.28
N GLN A 16 10.11 8.18 6.55
CA GLN A 16 10.11 9.48 5.84
C GLN A 16 11.40 10.28 5.99
N LYS A 17 12.12 10.10 7.11
CA LYS A 17 13.35 10.86 7.41
C LYS A 17 14.58 10.32 6.68
N ASP A 18 14.60 9.02 6.39
CA ASP A 18 15.77 8.30 5.86
C ASP A 18 15.44 7.34 4.72
N ILE A 19 14.37 7.61 4.00
CA ILE A 19 13.91 6.72 2.92
C ILE A 19 14.98 6.51 1.84
N ASP A 20 15.71 7.54 1.44
CA ASP A 20 16.79 7.44 0.45
C ASP A 20 17.90 6.49 0.93
N GLU A 21 18.29 6.60 2.21
CA GLU A 21 19.29 5.73 2.82
C GLU A 21 18.75 4.30 2.98
N THR A 22 17.48 4.15 3.36
CA THR A 22 16.82 2.84 3.49
C THR A 22 16.81 2.12 2.15
N ILE A 23 16.38 2.76 1.07
CA ILE A 23 16.41 2.20 -0.28
C ILE A 23 17.84 1.81 -0.68
N SER A 24 18.83 2.68 -0.46
CA SER A 24 20.23 2.38 -0.76
C SER A 24 20.74 1.16 0.02
N ARG A 25 20.40 1.02 1.30
CA ARG A 25 20.78 -0.15 2.10
C ARG A 25 20.15 -1.43 1.57
N MET A 26 18.87 -1.37 1.16
CA MET A 26 18.18 -2.53 0.58
C MET A 26 18.84 -2.99 -0.72
N GLU A 27 19.16 -2.08 -1.63
CA GLU A 27 19.86 -2.41 -2.88
C GLU A 27 21.21 -3.08 -2.62
N LYS A 28 22.01 -2.51 -1.68
CA LYS A 28 23.29 -3.08 -1.25
C LYS A 28 23.15 -4.47 -0.62
N ALA A 29 22.06 -4.70 0.11
CA ALA A 29 21.75 -6.01 0.71
C ALA A 29 21.24 -7.04 -0.31
N GLY A 30 21.02 -6.67 -1.57
CA GLY A 30 20.57 -7.56 -2.64
C GLY A 30 19.05 -7.59 -2.86
N VAL A 31 18.31 -6.64 -2.28
CA VAL A 31 16.88 -6.48 -2.59
C VAL A 31 16.75 -5.90 -4.00
N LYS A 32 16.02 -6.60 -4.85
CA LYS A 32 15.83 -6.25 -6.27
C LYS A 32 14.49 -5.58 -6.53
N LYS A 33 13.47 -5.95 -5.75
CA LYS A 33 12.13 -5.39 -5.84
C LYS A 33 11.48 -5.35 -4.47
N VAL A 34 10.68 -4.32 -4.27
CA VAL A 34 9.82 -4.13 -3.11
C VAL A 34 8.44 -3.71 -3.60
N ILE A 35 7.40 -4.38 -3.16
CA ILE A 35 6.02 -3.94 -3.40
C ILE A 35 5.54 -3.21 -2.16
N THR A 36 5.34 -1.90 -2.27
CA THR A 36 4.78 -1.07 -1.20
C THR A 36 3.27 -1.01 -1.34
N ASN A 37 2.57 -1.39 -0.27
CA ASN A 37 1.11 -1.54 -0.26
C ASN A 37 0.45 -0.30 0.36
N GLY A 38 -0.54 0.24 -0.32
CA GLY A 38 -1.32 1.36 0.16
C GLY A 38 -2.44 0.94 1.11
N LEU A 39 -2.79 1.82 2.04
CA LEU A 39 -3.73 1.55 3.12
C LEU A 39 -4.99 2.43 3.05
N SER A 40 -4.91 3.54 2.32
CA SER A 40 -5.97 4.55 2.22
C SER A 40 -5.79 5.40 0.95
N PRO A 41 -6.77 6.20 0.54
CA PRO A 41 -6.63 7.08 -0.65
C PRO A 41 -5.43 8.03 -0.56
N LYS A 42 -5.14 8.52 0.64
CA LYS A 42 -3.99 9.39 0.88
C LYS A 42 -2.68 8.61 0.77
N ASP A 43 -2.63 7.45 1.42
CA ASP A 43 -1.45 6.61 1.41
C ASP A 43 -1.15 6.05 0.02
N ASN A 44 -2.18 5.66 -0.73
CA ASN A 44 -2.06 5.24 -2.13
C ASN A 44 -1.33 6.28 -3.00
N LYS A 45 -1.56 7.57 -2.78
CA LYS A 45 -0.85 8.65 -3.49
C LYS A 45 0.64 8.68 -3.12
N GLU A 46 0.97 8.46 -1.86
CA GLU A 46 2.37 8.41 -1.41
C GLU A 46 3.09 7.16 -1.94
N VAL A 47 2.41 6.02 -1.97
CA VAL A 47 2.92 4.78 -2.59
C VAL A 47 3.27 5.02 -4.06
N LEU A 48 2.38 5.65 -4.83
CA LEU A 48 2.64 6.00 -6.25
C LEU A 48 3.85 6.93 -6.40
N LYS A 49 4.02 7.90 -5.49
CA LYS A 49 5.20 8.78 -5.50
C LYS A 49 6.49 8.00 -5.25
N LEU A 50 6.49 7.09 -4.26
CA LEU A 50 7.67 6.24 -3.99
C LEU A 50 8.02 5.37 -5.20
N ALA A 51 7.03 4.71 -5.81
CA ALA A 51 7.24 3.89 -6.99
C ALA A 51 7.76 4.70 -8.20
N SER A 52 7.33 5.96 -8.34
CA SER A 52 7.85 6.84 -9.40
C SER A 52 9.28 7.32 -9.14
N LYS A 53 9.68 7.40 -7.87
CA LYS A 53 11.01 7.92 -7.46
C LYS A 53 12.08 6.83 -7.45
N TYR A 54 11.74 5.61 -7.02
CA TYR A 54 12.72 4.54 -6.79
C TYR A 54 12.46 3.34 -7.69
N LYS A 55 13.44 3.01 -8.51
CA LYS A 55 13.35 1.93 -9.52
C LYS A 55 13.07 0.54 -8.94
N ILE A 56 13.48 0.28 -7.70
CA ILE A 56 13.23 -1.00 -7.02
C ILE A 56 11.87 -1.08 -6.35
N VAL A 57 11.15 0.05 -6.24
CA VAL A 57 9.84 0.13 -5.58
C VAL A 57 8.74 0.01 -6.63
N ASP A 58 7.88 -0.98 -6.46
CA ASP A 58 6.65 -1.14 -7.20
C ASP A 58 5.46 -0.80 -6.27
N ALA A 59 4.37 -0.33 -6.85
CA ALA A 59 3.17 0.08 -6.13
C ALA A 59 2.08 -0.99 -6.13
N ALA A 60 1.47 -1.23 -4.97
CA ALA A 60 0.15 -1.84 -4.86
C ALA A 60 -0.80 -0.83 -4.18
N LEU A 61 -1.99 -0.66 -4.71
CA LEU A 61 -3.00 0.25 -4.15
C LEU A 61 -4.14 -0.53 -3.55
N GLY A 62 -4.59 -0.09 -2.38
CA GLY A 62 -5.66 -0.79 -1.66
C GLY A 62 -6.24 -0.01 -0.50
N ILE A 63 -6.90 -0.76 0.38
CA ILE A 63 -7.57 -0.25 1.57
C ILE A 63 -7.25 -1.17 2.74
N TYR A 64 -6.82 -0.61 3.86
CA TYR A 64 -6.63 -1.37 5.07
C TYR A 64 -7.95 -1.99 5.54
N PRO A 65 -8.02 -3.30 5.81
CA PRO A 65 -9.27 -3.99 6.09
C PRO A 65 -10.07 -3.39 7.25
N THR A 66 -9.40 -2.96 8.33
CA THR A 66 -10.10 -2.37 9.48
C THR A 66 -10.80 -1.05 9.14
N GLU A 67 -10.29 -0.31 8.17
CA GLU A 67 -10.87 0.95 7.72
C GLU A 67 -11.98 0.73 6.68
N ALA A 68 -11.86 -0.31 5.86
CA ALA A 68 -12.83 -0.62 4.81
C ALA A 68 -14.27 -0.70 5.35
N GLY A 69 -14.47 -1.34 6.50
CA GLY A 69 -15.77 -1.45 7.15
C GLY A 69 -16.37 -0.13 7.65
N SER A 70 -15.61 0.96 7.65
CA SER A 70 -16.03 2.29 8.13
C SER A 70 -16.21 3.31 7.01
N LEU A 71 -15.79 2.99 5.77
CA LEU A 71 -15.90 3.88 4.63
C LEU A 71 -17.34 4.05 4.17
N SER A 72 -17.69 5.24 3.71
CA SER A 72 -18.93 5.47 2.96
C SER A 72 -18.84 4.88 1.55
N ASP A 73 -19.98 4.68 0.90
CA ASP A 73 -20.02 4.20 -0.49
C ASP A 73 -19.33 5.17 -1.46
N LYS A 74 -19.36 6.46 -1.15
CA LYS A 74 -18.68 7.48 -1.94
C LYS A 74 -17.16 7.32 -1.84
N GLU A 75 -16.63 7.19 -0.62
CA GLU A 75 -15.19 6.99 -0.40
C GLU A 75 -14.71 5.69 -1.04
N LEU A 76 -15.48 4.61 -0.92
CA LEU A 76 -15.16 3.35 -1.59
C LEU A 76 -15.08 3.52 -3.11
N LYS A 77 -16.04 4.20 -3.74
CA LYS A 77 -16.02 4.48 -5.18
C LYS A 77 -14.84 5.33 -5.58
N GLU A 78 -14.45 6.32 -4.78
CA GLU A 78 -13.26 7.15 -5.03
C GLU A 78 -11.98 6.31 -5.01
N ILE A 79 -11.86 5.36 -4.09
CA ILE A 79 -10.70 4.46 -4.01
C ILE A 79 -10.66 3.52 -5.21
N LEU A 80 -11.79 2.90 -5.56
CA LEU A 80 -11.86 2.02 -6.73
C LEU A 80 -11.49 2.77 -8.01
N LYS A 81 -11.98 4.01 -8.14
CA LYS A 81 -11.58 4.89 -9.24
C LYS A 81 -10.08 5.21 -9.23
N GLN A 82 -9.51 5.49 -8.06
CA GLN A 82 -8.08 5.74 -7.94
C GLN A 82 -7.24 4.54 -8.40
N ILE A 83 -7.66 3.32 -8.05
CA ILE A 83 -7.00 2.08 -8.50
C ILE A 83 -7.12 1.96 -10.03
N GLU A 84 -8.31 2.13 -10.59
CA GLU A 84 -8.56 2.04 -12.04
C GLU A 84 -7.76 3.09 -12.82
N ASP A 85 -7.75 4.34 -12.36
CA ASP A 85 -7.02 5.45 -13.02
C ASP A 85 -5.49 5.23 -13.00
N ASN A 86 -4.98 4.34 -12.13
CA ASN A 86 -3.55 4.06 -11.99
C ASN A 86 -3.17 2.61 -12.32
N LYS A 87 -4.07 1.83 -12.93
CA LYS A 87 -3.83 0.41 -13.22
C LYS A 87 -2.53 0.12 -13.99
N ASP A 88 -2.11 1.02 -14.85
CA ASP A 88 -0.87 0.88 -15.62
C ASP A 88 0.40 1.24 -14.83
N LYS A 89 0.24 1.77 -13.61
CA LYS A 89 1.34 2.19 -12.73
C LYS A 89 1.52 1.29 -11.52
N ILE A 90 0.65 0.32 -11.33
CA ILE A 90 0.66 -0.59 -10.20
C ILE A 90 0.89 -2.03 -10.64
N VAL A 91 1.47 -2.82 -9.77
CA VAL A 91 1.72 -4.26 -10.04
C VAL A 91 0.71 -5.17 -9.36
N ALA A 92 -0.06 -4.64 -8.40
CA ALA A 92 -1.05 -5.40 -7.64
C ALA A 92 -2.11 -4.48 -7.02
N ILE A 93 -3.23 -5.09 -6.60
CA ILE A 93 -4.18 -4.48 -5.67
C ILE A 93 -3.83 -4.99 -4.27
N GLY A 94 -3.56 -4.07 -3.35
CA GLY A 94 -3.18 -4.34 -1.96
C GLY A 94 -2.91 -3.01 -1.19
N GLU A 95 -3.14 -2.96 0.11
CA GLU A 95 -3.56 -4.05 0.96
C GLU A 95 -5.07 -4.31 0.79
N VAL A 96 -5.48 -5.57 0.88
CA VAL A 96 -6.88 -5.98 0.81
C VAL A 96 -7.06 -7.23 1.69
N GLY A 97 -8.18 -7.32 2.39
CA GLY A 97 -8.47 -8.49 3.23
C GLY A 97 -9.68 -8.30 4.13
N LEU A 98 -9.92 -9.30 4.96
CA LEU A 98 -10.93 -9.29 6.01
C LEU A 98 -10.23 -9.34 7.37
N ASP A 99 -10.47 -8.35 8.23
CA ASP A 99 -9.93 -8.32 9.58
C ASP A 99 -11.02 -8.53 10.64
N HIS A 100 -11.10 -9.72 11.14
CA HIS A 100 -12.00 -10.08 12.25
C HIS A 100 -11.29 -10.07 13.61
N HIS A 101 -9.99 -9.80 13.63
CA HIS A 101 -9.23 -9.72 14.89
C HIS A 101 -9.40 -8.35 15.56
N TRP A 102 -9.12 -7.27 14.86
CA TRP A 102 -9.23 -5.91 15.38
C TRP A 102 -10.63 -5.33 15.22
N THR A 103 -11.31 -5.64 14.12
CA THR A 103 -12.70 -5.23 13.89
C THR A 103 -13.64 -6.12 14.70
N LYS A 104 -14.24 -5.58 15.76
CA LYS A 104 -15.18 -6.33 16.63
C LYS A 104 -16.65 -6.10 16.26
N ASP A 105 -16.98 -4.96 15.70
CA ASP A 105 -18.32 -4.60 15.27
C ASP A 105 -18.78 -5.47 14.09
N LYS A 106 -19.96 -6.11 14.23
CA LYS A 106 -20.48 -7.02 13.22
C LYS A 106 -20.78 -6.31 11.89
N LYS A 107 -21.40 -5.13 11.92
CA LYS A 107 -21.74 -4.39 10.69
C LYS A 107 -20.48 -3.99 9.90
N LYS A 108 -19.40 -3.64 10.61
CA LYS A 108 -18.12 -3.34 9.98
C LYS A 108 -17.47 -4.59 9.38
N LYS A 109 -17.60 -5.75 10.01
CA LYS A 109 -17.12 -7.02 9.45
C LYS A 109 -17.88 -7.39 8.17
N ASP A 110 -19.19 -7.26 8.22
CA ASP A 110 -20.07 -7.59 7.07
C ASP A 110 -19.84 -6.64 5.88
N ARG A 111 -19.21 -5.48 6.12
CA ARG A 111 -18.91 -4.46 5.11
C ARG A 111 -17.50 -4.56 4.52
N GLN A 112 -16.57 -5.26 5.15
CA GLN A 112 -15.23 -5.49 4.63
C GLN A 112 -15.23 -6.34 3.35
#